data_2cf2762290cd10ad20e0c38e41e19016
#
_entry.id   2cf2762290cd10ad20e0c38e41e19016
#
_cell.length_a   1.000
_cell.length_b   1.000
_cell.length_c   1.000
_cell.angle_alpha   90.00
_cell.angle_beta   90.00
_cell.angle_gamma   90.00
#
_symmetry.space_group_name_H-M   'P 1'
#
loop_
_entity.id
_entity.type
_entity.pdbx_description
1 polymer ?
#
loop_
_entity_poly.entity_id
_entity_poly.type
_entity_poly.pdbx_seq_one_letter_code
_entity_poly.pdbx_strand_id
1 'polypeptide(L)'
;MKQKVLDKGFIEVVDSLGNDLTVVNSARVSFGKRKTKYDNSDRKLVRFLAKYKHYSPFRHLQVQFHIKAPEFVMRQWYKHVVGIETTSNSSTKDHAWNEISGRYVPVEDYYTPEIFRKQSEDNKQATEGAVENQDVARHHWDTAMFHATQQYQKLLDMGVGKEQARAILPLNQYTEVYWTASFQGIMNFIELRDEKTSQWEIQEYAKVMKKLMLDVFPETTKIWAETHGW
;
A
#
# COMPACT_ATOMS: atom_id res chain seq x y z
N MET A 1 12.45 1.54 8.99
CA MET A 1 12.80 2.35 7.79
C MET A 1 11.57 3.10 7.34
N LYS A 2 11.63 4.45 7.29
CA LYS A 2 10.49 5.32 6.96
C LYS A 2 10.79 6.14 5.71
N GLN A 3 9.89 6.15 4.74
CA GLN A 3 10.00 6.88 3.47
C GLN A 3 8.77 7.77 3.29
N LYS A 4 8.99 9.03 2.88
CA LYS A 4 7.90 9.96 2.54
C LYS A 4 7.25 9.57 1.21
N VAL A 5 5.93 9.80 1.13
CA VAL A 5 5.14 9.60 -0.09
C VAL A 5 4.11 10.73 -0.16
N LEU A 6 3.93 11.35 -1.32
CA LEU A 6 3.11 12.53 -1.52
C LEU A 6 3.56 13.71 -0.63
N ASP A 7 2.63 14.63 -0.30
CA ASP A 7 2.92 15.82 0.50
C ASP A 7 3.12 15.50 2.00
N LYS A 8 2.24 14.67 2.61
CA LYS A 8 2.23 14.36 4.05
C LYS A 8 2.24 12.87 4.38
N GLY A 9 2.17 12.01 3.38
CA GLY A 9 2.13 10.55 3.55
C GLY A 9 3.50 9.92 3.81
N PHE A 10 3.48 8.66 4.21
CA PHE A 10 4.68 7.85 4.37
C PHE A 10 4.36 6.35 4.35
N ILE A 11 5.41 5.56 4.15
CA ILE A 11 5.45 4.12 4.47
C ILE A 11 6.64 3.89 5.40
N GLU A 12 6.40 3.17 6.48
CA GLU A 12 7.43 2.76 7.44
C GLU A 12 7.38 1.24 7.60
N VAL A 13 8.54 0.57 7.44
CA VAL A 13 8.71 -0.82 7.86
C VAL A 13 8.90 -0.81 9.38
N VAL A 14 7.92 -1.39 10.09
CA VAL A 14 7.94 -1.52 11.56
C VAL A 14 8.71 -2.76 11.97
N ASP A 15 8.38 -3.91 11.36
CA ASP A 15 9.00 -5.19 11.65
C ASP A 15 8.93 -6.13 10.44
N SER A 16 9.75 -7.18 10.44
CA SER A 16 9.76 -8.20 9.40
C SER A 16 10.08 -9.58 9.96
N LEU A 17 9.41 -10.61 9.46
CA LEU A 17 9.66 -12.00 9.78
C LEU A 17 10.37 -12.70 8.64
N GLY A 18 11.50 -13.36 8.98
CA GLY A 18 12.29 -14.15 8.04
C GLY A 18 13.36 -13.35 7.30
N ASN A 19 13.98 -14.01 6.34
CA ASN A 19 15.01 -13.46 5.45
C ASN A 19 15.06 -14.27 4.16
N ASP A 20 15.94 -13.94 3.20
CA ASP A 20 16.05 -14.66 1.92
C ASP A 20 16.25 -16.16 2.06
N LEU A 21 16.94 -16.65 3.12
CA LEU A 21 17.07 -18.07 3.40
C LEU A 21 15.78 -18.74 3.86
N THR A 22 14.80 -17.98 4.35
CA THR A 22 13.51 -18.54 4.77
C THR A 22 12.78 -19.14 3.58
N VAL A 23 12.76 -18.49 2.42
CA VAL A 23 12.17 -19.03 1.18
C VAL A 23 12.86 -20.33 0.77
N VAL A 24 14.18 -20.33 0.81
CA VAL A 24 15.02 -21.50 0.45
C VAL A 24 14.76 -22.68 1.36
N ASN A 25 14.78 -22.43 2.66
CA ASN A 25 14.61 -23.50 3.67
C ASN A 25 13.18 -24.05 3.70
N SER A 26 12.18 -23.20 3.52
CA SER A 26 10.77 -23.62 3.40
C SER A 26 10.57 -24.54 2.20
N ALA A 27 11.19 -24.25 1.06
CA ALA A 27 11.12 -25.12 -0.11
C ALA A 27 11.91 -26.44 0.10
N ARG A 28 13.06 -26.37 0.74
CA ARG A 28 13.96 -27.54 0.94
C ARG A 28 13.49 -28.49 2.05
N VAL A 29 12.53 -28.10 2.88
CA VAL A 29 11.98 -28.96 3.93
C VAL A 29 11.45 -30.29 3.36
N SER A 30 10.91 -30.29 2.15
CA SER A 30 10.45 -31.48 1.44
C SER A 30 11.56 -32.52 1.17
N PHE A 31 12.83 -32.10 1.25
CA PHE A 31 14.00 -32.94 1.08
C PHE A 31 14.77 -33.17 2.39
N GLY A 32 14.22 -32.72 3.53
CA GLY A 32 14.88 -32.81 4.83
C GLY A 32 16.17 -31.98 4.92
N LYS A 33 16.33 -30.95 4.07
CA LYS A 33 17.56 -30.15 3.99
C LYS A 33 17.36 -28.73 4.53
N ARG A 34 18.38 -28.26 5.27
CA ARG A 34 18.42 -26.87 5.77
C ARG A 34 19.78 -26.25 5.46
N LYS A 35 19.77 -24.99 5.05
CA LYS A 35 20.98 -24.18 4.80
C LYS A 35 21.09 -23.04 5.82
N THR A 36 22.33 -22.63 6.08
CA THR A 36 22.68 -21.52 6.96
C THR A 36 23.29 -20.34 6.21
N LYS A 37 23.67 -20.53 4.94
CA LYS A 37 24.21 -19.48 4.08
C LYS A 37 23.55 -19.53 2.70
N TYR A 38 23.23 -18.35 2.17
CA TYR A 38 22.66 -18.18 0.84
C TYR A 38 23.75 -18.26 -0.23
N ASP A 39 23.52 -18.96 -1.35
CA ASP A 39 24.42 -19.09 -2.47
C ASP A 39 23.73 -19.06 -3.85
N ASN A 40 24.53 -19.22 -4.91
CA ASN A 40 24.00 -19.21 -6.29
C ASN A 40 23.02 -20.34 -6.60
N SER A 41 23.09 -21.48 -5.90
CA SER A 41 22.12 -22.57 -6.08
C SER A 41 20.76 -22.18 -5.50
N ASP A 42 20.74 -21.38 -4.45
CA ASP A 42 19.55 -20.87 -3.80
C ASP A 42 18.87 -19.82 -4.67
N ARG A 43 19.66 -18.93 -5.31
CA ARG A 43 19.16 -17.98 -6.30
C ARG A 43 18.43 -18.68 -7.46
N LYS A 44 18.98 -19.79 -7.96
CA LYS A 44 18.33 -20.62 -8.99
C LYS A 44 17.03 -21.24 -8.49
N LEU A 45 17.00 -21.71 -7.25
CA LEU A 45 15.81 -22.27 -6.62
C LEU A 45 14.71 -21.21 -6.46
N VAL A 46 15.03 -20.04 -5.89
CA VAL A 46 14.06 -18.96 -5.71
C VAL A 46 13.49 -18.50 -7.06
N ARG A 47 14.33 -18.36 -8.10
CA ARG A 47 13.88 -18.06 -9.47
C ARG A 47 12.95 -19.15 -10.03
N PHE A 48 13.26 -20.41 -9.84
CA PHE A 48 12.40 -21.54 -10.23
C PHE A 48 11.03 -21.44 -9.54
N LEU A 49 11.02 -21.23 -8.23
CA LEU A 49 9.78 -21.11 -7.44
C LEU A 49 8.91 -19.94 -7.91
N ALA A 50 9.50 -18.79 -8.14
CA ALA A 50 8.79 -17.60 -8.63
C ALA A 50 8.23 -17.84 -10.06
N LYS A 51 9.07 -18.33 -10.98
CA LYS A 51 8.69 -18.59 -12.38
C LYS A 51 7.54 -19.59 -12.52
N TYR A 52 7.56 -20.64 -11.75
CA TYR A 52 6.53 -21.70 -11.79
C TYR A 52 5.41 -21.53 -10.79
N LYS A 53 5.32 -20.33 -10.17
CA LYS A 53 4.23 -19.95 -9.28
C LYS A 53 4.09 -20.84 -8.02
N HIS A 54 5.20 -21.42 -7.57
CA HIS A 54 5.26 -22.12 -6.28
C HIS A 54 5.39 -21.09 -5.15
N TYR A 55 4.28 -20.44 -4.80
CA TYR A 55 4.29 -19.25 -3.96
C TYR A 55 4.32 -19.50 -2.46
N SER A 56 3.97 -20.74 -2.00
CA SER A 56 3.92 -21.03 -0.57
C SER A 56 5.22 -20.71 0.21
N PRO A 57 6.44 -20.93 -0.31
CA PRO A 57 7.66 -20.55 0.40
C PRO A 57 7.78 -19.04 0.65
N PHE A 58 7.25 -18.21 -0.25
CA PHE A 58 7.29 -16.75 -0.12
C PHE A 58 6.31 -16.21 0.95
N ARG A 59 5.28 -16.98 1.32
CA ARG A 59 4.32 -16.61 2.36
C ARG A 59 4.88 -16.69 3.77
N HIS A 60 6.03 -17.33 3.96
CA HIS A 60 6.75 -17.37 5.23
C HIS A 60 7.53 -16.08 5.51
N LEU A 61 7.73 -15.22 4.52
CA LEU A 61 8.22 -13.87 4.71
C LEU A 61 7.03 -12.95 4.96
N GLN A 62 7.10 -12.13 6.01
CA GLN A 62 6.07 -11.16 6.33
C GLN A 62 6.70 -9.82 6.67
N VAL A 63 5.98 -8.73 6.40
CA VAL A 63 6.37 -7.39 6.80
C VAL A 63 5.17 -6.67 7.41
N GLN A 64 5.42 -6.01 8.53
CA GLN A 64 4.49 -5.08 9.14
C GLN A 64 4.86 -3.66 8.74
N PHE A 65 3.90 -2.97 8.16
CA PHE A 65 4.02 -1.57 7.77
C PHE A 65 3.15 -0.67 8.65
N HIS A 66 3.66 0.54 8.92
CA HIS A 66 2.86 1.70 9.33
C HIS A 66 2.78 2.65 8.14
N ILE A 67 1.60 2.97 7.69
CA ILE A 67 1.35 3.70 6.45
C ILE A 67 0.43 4.88 6.75
N LYS A 68 0.80 6.07 6.24
CA LYS A 68 -0.07 7.23 6.19
C LYS A 68 -0.39 7.54 4.74
N ALA A 69 -1.66 7.48 4.37
CA ALA A 69 -2.12 7.75 3.01
C ALA A 69 -3.53 8.38 3.01
N PRO A 70 -3.91 9.08 1.92
CA PRO A 70 -5.27 9.58 1.78
C PRO A 70 -6.30 8.45 1.72
N GLU A 71 -7.49 8.68 2.23
CA GLU A 71 -8.59 7.70 2.25
C GLU A 71 -8.90 7.13 0.86
N PHE A 72 -8.90 7.94 -0.19
CA PHE A 72 -9.16 7.43 -1.54
C PHE A 72 -8.07 6.46 -2.04
N VAL A 73 -6.85 6.55 -1.53
CA VAL A 73 -5.77 5.57 -1.78
C VAL A 73 -6.01 4.31 -0.96
N MET A 74 -6.34 4.46 0.34
CA MET A 74 -6.61 3.33 1.23
C MET A 74 -7.80 2.50 0.78
N ARG A 75 -8.82 3.09 0.19
CA ARG A 75 -9.97 2.38 -0.41
C ARG A 75 -9.58 1.40 -1.51
N GLN A 76 -8.48 1.64 -2.20
CA GLN A 76 -7.93 0.70 -3.16
C GLN A 76 -7.02 -0.32 -2.49
N TRP A 77 -6.33 0.06 -1.42
CA TRP A 77 -5.32 -0.75 -0.74
C TRP A 77 -5.92 -1.88 0.08
N TYR A 78 -6.89 -1.61 0.94
CA TYR A 78 -7.44 -2.63 1.85
C TYR A 78 -8.17 -3.78 1.12
N LYS A 79 -8.39 -3.66 -0.18
CA LYS A 79 -8.92 -4.74 -1.03
C LYS A 79 -7.86 -5.80 -1.40
N HIS A 80 -6.57 -5.51 -1.15
CA HIS A 80 -5.48 -6.45 -1.39
C HIS A 80 -5.37 -7.44 -0.23
N VAL A 81 -6.16 -8.49 -0.29
CA VAL A 81 -6.29 -9.54 0.74
C VAL A 81 -5.75 -10.89 0.24
N VAL A 82 -4.60 -10.89 -0.38
CA VAL A 82 -4.00 -12.09 -0.97
C VAL A 82 -3.49 -13.03 0.11
N GLY A 83 -3.75 -14.34 -0.09
CA GLY A 83 -3.29 -15.42 0.79
C GLY A 83 -4.26 -15.76 1.91
N ILE A 84 -5.43 -15.12 1.93
CA ILE A 84 -6.51 -15.47 2.84
C ILE A 84 -7.48 -16.37 2.07
N GLU A 85 -7.41 -17.68 2.33
CA GLU A 85 -8.44 -18.57 1.89
C GLU A 85 -9.70 -18.32 2.72
N THR A 86 -10.73 -17.80 2.06
CA THR A 86 -12.08 -17.89 2.60
C THR A 86 -12.54 -19.32 2.38
N THR A 87 -12.51 -20.14 3.42
CA THR A 87 -13.30 -21.36 3.40
C THR A 87 -14.75 -20.97 3.22
N SER A 88 -15.50 -21.72 2.45
CA SER A 88 -16.89 -21.46 2.06
C SER A 88 -17.86 -21.17 3.22
N ASN A 89 -17.43 -21.40 4.46
CA ASN A 89 -18.20 -21.23 5.69
C ASN A 89 -17.69 -20.14 6.64
N SER A 90 -16.62 -19.39 6.28
CA SER A 90 -16.11 -18.30 7.09
C SER A 90 -16.48 -16.96 6.45
N SER A 91 -17.33 -16.20 7.10
CA SER A 91 -17.66 -14.83 6.73
C SER A 91 -16.58 -13.81 7.14
N THR A 92 -15.58 -14.21 7.89
CA THR A 92 -14.52 -13.35 8.39
C THR A 92 -13.27 -13.48 7.53
N LYS A 93 -12.89 -12.36 6.92
CA LYS A 93 -11.56 -12.21 6.30
C LYS A 93 -10.61 -11.81 7.41
N ASP A 94 -9.70 -12.70 7.76
CA ASP A 94 -8.65 -12.38 8.73
C ASP A 94 -7.44 -11.81 8.00
N HIS A 95 -7.26 -10.50 8.11
CA HIS A 95 -6.01 -9.85 7.71
C HIS A 95 -5.64 -8.79 8.75
N ALA A 96 -4.36 -8.67 9.03
CA ALA A 96 -3.86 -7.74 10.03
C ALA A 96 -3.89 -6.30 9.48
N TRP A 97 -5.01 -5.63 9.71
CA TRP A 97 -5.28 -4.25 9.35
C TRP A 97 -5.91 -3.51 10.52
N ASN A 98 -5.21 -2.51 11.03
CA ASN A 98 -5.73 -1.61 12.05
C ASN A 98 -5.56 -0.19 11.57
N GLU A 99 -6.59 0.62 11.75
CA GLU A 99 -6.65 1.98 11.24
C GLU A 99 -6.97 2.96 12.35
N ILE A 100 -6.38 4.17 12.28
CA ILE A 100 -6.76 5.28 13.14
C ILE A 100 -8.25 5.57 12.99
N SER A 101 -8.91 5.90 14.07
CA SER A 101 -10.35 6.14 14.05
C SER A 101 -10.70 7.61 14.24
N GLY A 102 -11.31 8.22 13.22
CA GLY A 102 -11.90 9.55 13.32
C GLY A 102 -13.08 9.65 14.29
N ARG A 103 -13.46 8.55 14.99
CA ARG A 103 -14.38 8.58 16.13
C ARG A 103 -13.68 9.04 17.40
N TYR A 104 -12.36 8.79 17.51
CA TYR A 104 -11.59 9.11 18.72
C TYR A 104 -10.72 10.33 18.50
N VAL A 105 -10.13 10.50 17.35
CA VAL A 105 -9.19 11.56 17.02
C VAL A 105 -9.75 12.45 15.92
N PRO A 106 -9.67 13.79 16.02
CA PRO A 106 -10.02 14.68 14.92
C PRO A 106 -9.13 14.41 13.70
N VAL A 107 -9.68 14.64 12.51
CA VAL A 107 -8.92 14.59 11.26
C VAL A 107 -8.33 15.97 11.00
N GLU A 108 -7.00 16.05 10.85
CA GLU A 108 -6.28 17.33 10.73
C GLU A 108 -5.52 17.45 9.40
N ASP A 109 -5.12 16.33 8.79
CA ASP A 109 -4.33 16.30 7.58
C ASP A 109 -5.12 15.95 6.34
N TYR A 110 -4.91 16.73 5.27
CA TYR A 110 -5.54 16.56 3.97
C TYR A 110 -4.48 16.59 2.87
N TYR A 111 -4.64 15.72 1.89
CA TYR A 111 -3.81 15.68 0.69
C TYR A 111 -4.18 16.82 -0.24
N THR A 112 -3.17 17.50 -0.77
CA THR A 112 -3.32 18.46 -1.85
C THR A 112 -2.40 18.07 -3.02
N PRO A 113 -2.92 17.88 -4.23
CA PRO A 113 -2.10 17.59 -5.39
C PRO A 113 -1.10 18.73 -5.65
N GLU A 114 0.16 18.39 -5.91
CA GLU A 114 1.15 19.35 -6.39
C GLU A 114 0.77 19.82 -7.80
N ILE A 115 0.35 18.88 -8.65
CA ILE A 115 -0.08 19.13 -10.03
C ILE A 115 -1.49 18.53 -10.22
N PHE A 116 -2.42 19.37 -10.69
CA PHE A 116 -3.74 18.92 -11.15
C PHE A 116 -3.61 18.38 -12.58
N ARG A 117 -3.87 17.08 -12.74
CA ARG A 117 -3.68 16.35 -14.00
C ARG A 117 -4.97 16.32 -14.82
N LYS A 118 -4.83 16.31 -16.15
CA LYS A 118 -5.95 16.11 -17.08
C LYS A 118 -6.43 14.65 -17.04
N GLN A 119 -7.71 14.44 -17.32
CA GLN A 119 -8.22 13.12 -17.66
C GLN A 119 -7.59 12.67 -18.98
N SER A 120 -7.09 11.44 -19.05
CA SER A 120 -6.57 10.88 -20.31
C SER A 120 -7.72 10.70 -21.32
N GLU A 121 -7.46 11.05 -22.57
CA GLU A 121 -8.43 10.88 -23.67
C GLU A 121 -8.57 9.40 -24.07
N ASP A 122 -7.50 8.65 -24.02
CA ASP A 122 -7.45 7.25 -24.44
C ASP A 122 -7.79 6.26 -23.31
N ASN A 123 -7.60 6.65 -22.06
CA ASN A 123 -7.78 5.77 -20.91
C ASN A 123 -8.61 6.42 -19.81
N LYS A 124 -9.85 6.00 -19.69
CA LYS A 124 -10.80 6.51 -18.67
C LYS A 124 -10.34 6.34 -17.21
N GLN A 125 -9.36 5.48 -16.96
CA GLN A 125 -8.83 5.23 -15.61
C GLN A 125 -7.56 6.02 -15.31
N ALA A 126 -6.91 6.60 -16.32
CA ALA A 126 -5.63 7.29 -16.19
C ALA A 126 -5.78 8.81 -16.27
N THR A 127 -4.78 9.49 -15.75
CA THR A 127 -4.59 10.94 -15.92
C THR A 127 -3.29 11.19 -16.67
N GLU A 128 -3.23 12.29 -17.44
CA GLU A 128 -2.05 12.67 -18.22
C GLU A 128 -1.83 14.18 -18.17
N GLY A 129 -0.57 14.59 -18.22
CA GLY A 129 -0.22 16.00 -18.25
C GLY A 129 -0.87 16.84 -17.18
N ALA A 130 -0.63 18.13 -17.21
CA ALA A 130 -1.20 19.10 -16.31
C ALA A 130 -2.41 19.81 -16.94
N VAL A 131 -3.41 20.18 -16.16
CA VAL A 131 -4.45 21.12 -16.63
C VAL A 131 -3.82 22.48 -16.91
N GLU A 132 -4.40 23.25 -17.84
CA GLU A 132 -3.84 24.54 -18.26
C GLU A 132 -3.84 25.57 -17.12
N ASN A 133 -4.94 25.65 -16.37
CA ASN A 133 -5.12 26.64 -15.32
C ASN A 133 -4.93 26.01 -13.93
N GLN A 134 -3.66 25.73 -13.56
CA GLN A 134 -3.32 25.14 -12.25
C GLN A 134 -3.82 26.00 -11.07
N ASP A 135 -3.69 27.32 -11.16
CA ASP A 135 -4.09 28.23 -10.08
C ASP A 135 -5.61 28.23 -9.87
N VAL A 136 -6.38 28.16 -10.96
CA VAL A 136 -7.85 28.07 -10.89
C VAL A 136 -8.26 26.72 -10.29
N ALA A 137 -7.64 25.64 -10.72
CA ALA A 137 -7.93 24.31 -10.15
C ALA A 137 -7.59 24.28 -8.66
N ARG A 138 -6.44 24.83 -8.26
CA ARG A 138 -6.03 24.95 -6.87
C ARG A 138 -7.00 25.80 -6.05
N HIS A 139 -7.42 26.95 -6.57
CA HIS A 139 -8.38 27.82 -5.88
C HIS A 139 -9.70 27.09 -5.59
N HIS A 140 -10.24 26.35 -6.56
CA HIS A 140 -11.45 25.55 -6.34
C HIS A 140 -11.23 24.42 -5.32
N TRP A 141 -10.08 23.74 -5.38
CA TRP A 141 -9.70 22.73 -4.41
C TRP A 141 -9.65 23.29 -2.99
N ASP A 142 -8.87 24.36 -2.80
CA ASP A 142 -8.65 24.99 -1.49
C ASP A 142 -9.96 25.56 -0.92
N THR A 143 -10.82 26.14 -1.77
CA THR A 143 -12.14 26.65 -1.38
C THR A 143 -13.02 25.51 -0.86
N ALA A 144 -13.08 24.39 -1.58
CA ALA A 144 -13.87 23.22 -1.16
C ALA A 144 -13.34 22.64 0.17
N MET A 145 -12.03 22.55 0.32
CA MET A 145 -11.38 22.08 1.54
C MET A 145 -11.66 22.98 2.72
N PHE A 146 -11.51 24.29 2.53
CA PHE A 146 -11.81 25.28 3.56
C PHE A 146 -13.27 25.16 4.05
N HIS A 147 -14.22 25.07 3.15
CA HIS A 147 -15.62 24.92 3.53
C HIS A 147 -15.89 23.60 4.28
N ALA A 148 -15.39 22.47 3.80
CA ALA A 148 -15.59 21.18 4.44
C ALA A 148 -15.02 21.15 5.87
N THR A 149 -13.76 21.60 6.04
CA THR A 149 -13.10 21.63 7.34
C THR A 149 -13.74 22.60 8.32
N GLN A 150 -14.15 23.78 7.85
CA GLN A 150 -14.90 24.73 8.67
C GLN A 150 -16.24 24.19 9.17
N GLN A 151 -17.02 23.53 8.29
CA GLN A 151 -18.30 22.94 8.70
C GLN A 151 -18.09 21.76 9.66
N TYR A 152 -17.05 20.95 9.44
CA TYR A 152 -16.67 19.89 10.37
C TYR A 152 -16.38 20.44 11.76
N GLN A 153 -15.57 21.50 11.86
CA GLN A 153 -15.26 22.13 13.14
C GLN A 153 -16.50 22.68 13.83
N LYS A 154 -17.38 23.37 13.09
CA LYS A 154 -18.65 23.89 13.64
C LYS A 154 -19.55 22.78 14.20
N LEU A 155 -19.61 21.63 13.55
CA LEU A 155 -20.37 20.48 14.06
C LEU A 155 -19.78 19.98 15.39
N LEU A 156 -18.45 19.91 15.51
CA LEU A 156 -17.78 19.54 16.75
C LEU A 156 -18.06 20.57 17.86
N ASP A 157 -17.98 21.86 17.55
CA ASP A 157 -18.24 22.97 18.50
C ASP A 157 -19.69 22.96 19.00
N MET A 158 -20.64 22.50 18.16
CA MET A 158 -22.04 22.28 18.53
C MET A 158 -22.29 21.02 19.36
N GLY A 159 -21.24 20.22 19.60
CA GLY A 159 -21.34 18.96 20.36
C GLY A 159 -21.79 17.76 19.52
N VAL A 160 -21.79 17.84 18.19
CA VAL A 160 -22.06 16.68 17.34
C VAL A 160 -20.92 15.66 17.52
N GLY A 161 -21.28 14.41 17.77
CA GLY A 161 -20.29 13.34 17.94
C GLY A 161 -19.37 13.19 16.74
N LYS A 162 -18.05 12.99 16.98
CA LYS A 162 -17.04 12.83 15.93
C LYS A 162 -17.41 11.77 14.90
N GLU A 163 -18.11 10.70 15.29
CA GLU A 163 -18.55 9.62 14.40
C GLU A 163 -19.52 10.11 13.31
N GLN A 164 -20.31 11.13 13.60
CA GLN A 164 -21.22 11.75 12.63
C GLN A 164 -20.57 12.92 11.91
N ALA A 165 -19.91 13.82 12.67
CA ALA A 165 -19.27 15.02 12.11
C ALA A 165 -18.30 14.68 10.97
N ARG A 166 -17.48 13.63 11.12
CA ARG A 166 -16.52 13.18 10.09
C ARG A 166 -17.15 12.76 8.76
N ALA A 167 -18.45 12.48 8.71
CA ALA A 167 -19.12 12.04 7.50
C ALA A 167 -19.12 13.09 6.37
N ILE A 168 -18.92 14.37 6.70
CA ILE A 168 -18.81 15.45 5.71
C ILE A 168 -17.40 15.70 5.19
N LEU A 169 -16.39 15.00 5.75
CA LEU A 169 -14.99 15.20 5.36
C LEU A 169 -14.74 14.58 3.98
N PRO A 170 -13.96 15.27 3.13
CA PRO A 170 -13.64 14.78 1.80
C PRO A 170 -12.61 13.63 1.85
N LEU A 171 -12.61 12.81 0.80
CA LEU A 171 -11.79 11.58 0.71
C LEU A 171 -10.27 11.81 0.63
N ASN A 172 -9.83 13.05 0.47
CA ASN A 172 -8.41 13.39 0.49
C ASN A 172 -7.85 13.54 1.92
N GLN A 173 -8.69 13.35 2.96
CA GLN A 173 -8.20 13.27 4.34
C GLN A 173 -7.19 12.13 4.45
N TYR A 174 -6.12 12.38 5.22
CA TYR A 174 -5.14 11.34 5.55
C TYR A 174 -5.67 10.42 6.64
N THR A 175 -5.38 9.14 6.49
CA THR A 175 -5.55 8.14 7.53
C THR A 175 -4.23 7.40 7.76
N GLU A 176 -4.09 6.73 8.90
CA GLU A 176 -2.91 5.94 9.24
C GLU A 176 -3.32 4.51 9.57
N VAL A 177 -2.58 3.55 9.04
CA VAL A 177 -2.88 2.12 9.21
C VAL A 177 -1.62 1.32 9.54
N TYR A 178 -1.81 0.29 10.35
CA TYR A 178 -0.90 -0.83 10.46
C TYR A 178 -1.39 -1.94 9.54
N TRP A 179 -0.53 -2.39 8.64
CA TRP A 179 -0.81 -3.47 7.71
C TRP A 179 0.31 -4.51 7.74
N THR A 180 -0.04 -5.76 8.04
CA THR A 180 0.90 -6.89 7.98
C THR A 180 0.50 -7.80 6.83
N ALA A 181 1.45 -8.08 5.95
CA ALA A 181 1.21 -8.95 4.79
C ALA A 181 2.40 -9.85 4.50
N SER A 182 2.11 -10.99 3.84
CA SER A 182 3.17 -11.85 3.33
C SER A 182 3.89 -11.21 2.14
N PHE A 183 5.12 -11.64 1.89
CA PHE A 183 5.89 -11.21 0.71
C PHE A 183 5.05 -11.34 -0.57
N GLN A 184 4.39 -12.49 -0.79
CA GLN A 184 3.53 -12.67 -1.96
C GLN A 184 2.43 -11.62 -2.03
N GLY A 185 1.74 -11.33 -0.92
CA GLY A 185 0.67 -10.32 -0.88
C GLY A 185 1.18 -8.92 -1.22
N ILE A 186 2.36 -8.58 -0.70
CA ILE A 186 3.03 -7.29 -0.97
C ILE A 186 3.43 -7.20 -2.45
N MET A 187 4.01 -8.27 -3.02
CA MET A 187 4.39 -8.28 -4.44
C MET A 187 3.17 -8.14 -5.35
N ASN A 188 2.08 -8.82 -5.06
CA ASN A 188 0.83 -8.67 -5.83
C ASN A 188 0.26 -7.24 -5.74
N PHE A 189 0.39 -6.58 -4.59
CA PHE A 189 0.04 -5.16 -4.47
C PHE A 189 0.92 -4.31 -5.37
N ILE A 190 2.25 -4.48 -5.31
CA ILE A 190 3.20 -3.70 -6.10
C ILE A 190 2.95 -3.91 -7.59
N GLU A 191 2.83 -5.15 -8.06
CA GLU A 191 2.58 -5.49 -9.46
C GLU A 191 1.32 -4.82 -10.00
N LEU A 192 0.23 -4.85 -9.23
CA LEU A 192 -1.03 -4.29 -9.67
C LEU A 192 -1.04 -2.74 -9.58
N ARG A 193 -0.30 -2.15 -8.64
CA ARG A 193 -0.39 -0.71 -8.37
C ARG A 193 0.76 0.12 -8.94
N ASP A 194 1.90 -0.47 -9.29
CA ASP A 194 2.98 0.20 -10.04
C ASP A 194 2.71 0.21 -11.58
N GLU A 195 1.52 -0.19 -12.00
CA GLU A 195 1.05 -0.14 -13.37
C GLU A 195 0.65 1.28 -13.80
N LYS A 196 1.00 1.69 -15.03
CA LYS A 196 0.71 3.04 -15.58
C LYS A 196 -0.77 3.40 -15.59
N THR A 197 -1.66 2.40 -15.61
CA THR A 197 -3.12 2.57 -15.61
C THR A 197 -3.71 2.73 -14.21
N SER A 198 -2.92 2.49 -13.16
CA SER A 198 -3.33 2.73 -11.78
C SER A 198 -3.35 4.23 -11.48
N GLN A 199 -4.15 4.62 -10.49
CA GLN A 199 -4.17 6.01 -10.04
C GLN A 199 -2.76 6.45 -9.57
N TRP A 200 -2.32 7.62 -9.97
CA TRP A 200 -0.95 8.09 -9.75
C TRP A 200 -0.54 8.05 -8.27
N GLU A 201 -1.42 8.48 -7.37
CA GLU A 201 -1.11 8.53 -5.94
C GLU A 201 -0.80 7.13 -5.37
N ILE A 202 -1.55 6.09 -5.73
CA ILE A 202 -1.24 4.73 -5.26
C ILE A 202 -0.01 4.14 -5.95
N GLN A 203 0.30 4.57 -7.19
CA GLN A 203 1.56 4.20 -7.84
C GLN A 203 2.76 4.67 -7.03
N GLU A 204 2.74 5.92 -6.51
CA GLU A 204 3.85 6.45 -5.71
C GLU A 204 4.07 5.63 -4.43
N TYR A 205 3.00 5.18 -3.77
CA TYR A 205 3.11 4.24 -2.65
C TYR A 205 3.70 2.89 -3.07
N ALA A 206 3.26 2.33 -4.20
CA ALA A 206 3.78 1.06 -4.70
C ALA A 206 5.28 1.14 -5.04
N LYS A 207 5.73 2.23 -5.66
CA LYS A 207 7.15 2.48 -5.98
C LYS A 207 8.03 2.57 -4.72
N VAL A 208 7.54 3.26 -3.69
CA VAL A 208 8.26 3.35 -2.41
C VAL A 208 8.28 1.99 -1.72
N MET A 209 7.17 1.26 -1.72
CA MET A 209 7.11 -0.08 -1.14
C MET A 209 8.09 -1.04 -1.82
N LYS A 210 8.20 -1.01 -3.15
CA LYS A 210 9.17 -1.79 -3.92
C LYS A 210 10.62 -1.55 -3.45
N LYS A 211 10.99 -0.28 -3.20
CA LYS A 211 12.31 0.07 -2.67
C LYS A 211 12.52 -0.51 -1.26
N LEU A 212 11.54 -0.36 -0.38
CA LEU A 212 11.61 -0.91 0.98
C LEU A 212 11.76 -2.44 0.97
N MET A 213 11.06 -3.14 0.07
CA MET A 213 11.17 -4.59 -0.06
C MET A 213 12.55 -5.04 -0.55
N LEU A 214 13.22 -4.25 -1.41
CA LEU A 214 14.62 -4.49 -1.79
C LEU A 214 15.60 -4.34 -0.62
N ASP A 215 15.28 -3.47 0.34
CA ASP A 215 16.10 -3.32 1.55
C ASP A 215 15.85 -4.45 2.56
N VAL A 216 14.61 -4.92 2.70
CA VAL A 216 14.23 -5.97 3.68
C VAL A 216 14.60 -7.37 3.21
N PHE A 217 14.31 -7.72 1.95
CA PHE A 217 14.57 -9.03 1.34
C PHE A 217 15.25 -8.87 -0.02
N PRO A 218 16.54 -8.48 -0.04
CA PRO A 218 17.20 -8.02 -1.27
C PRO A 218 17.25 -9.09 -2.36
N GLU A 219 17.62 -10.33 -2.06
CA GLU A 219 17.77 -11.39 -3.05
C GLU A 219 16.41 -11.87 -3.57
N THR A 220 15.46 -12.08 -2.67
CA THR A 220 14.12 -12.56 -3.02
C THR A 220 13.37 -11.54 -3.87
N THR A 221 13.42 -10.25 -3.47
CA THR A 221 12.74 -9.17 -4.19
C THR A 221 13.35 -8.96 -5.58
N LYS A 222 14.68 -8.97 -5.68
CA LYS A 222 15.38 -8.83 -6.95
C LYS A 222 15.04 -9.96 -7.94
N ILE A 223 15.03 -11.20 -7.46
CA ILE A 223 14.68 -12.37 -8.29
C ILE A 223 13.21 -12.30 -8.71
N TRP A 224 12.31 -11.90 -7.80
CA TRP A 224 10.90 -11.72 -8.13
C TRP A 224 10.72 -10.69 -9.23
N ALA A 225 11.34 -9.51 -9.11
CA ALA A 225 11.32 -8.45 -10.10
C ALA A 225 11.80 -8.94 -11.49
N GLU A 226 12.98 -9.60 -11.53
CA GLU A 226 13.53 -10.18 -12.76
C GLU A 226 12.59 -11.23 -13.40
N THR A 227 11.82 -11.96 -12.59
CA THR A 227 10.95 -13.04 -13.06
C THR A 227 9.61 -12.53 -13.59
N HIS A 228 9.13 -11.42 -13.06
CA HIS A 228 7.82 -10.82 -13.38
C HIS A 228 7.95 -9.56 -14.25
N GLY A 229 9.16 -9.17 -14.64
CA GLY A 229 9.39 -8.12 -15.64
C GLY A 229 9.25 -6.68 -15.13
N TRP A 230 9.62 -6.40 -13.88
CA TRP A 230 9.60 -5.05 -13.28
C TRP A 230 10.89 -4.61 -12.58
#